data_6fdcda98683e2cf7134f34789142f6a2
#
_entry.id   6fdcda98683e2cf7134f34789142f6a2
#
_cell.length_a   1.000
_cell.length_b   1.000
_cell.length_c   1.000
_cell.angle_alpha   90.00
_cell.angle_beta   90.00
_cell.angle_gamma   90.00
#
_symmetry.space_group_name_H-M   'P 1'
#
loop_
_entity.id
_entity.type
_entity.pdbx_description
1 polymer ?
#
loop_
_entity_poly.entity_id
_entity_poly.type
_entity_poly.pdbx_seq_one_letter_code
_entity_poly.pdbx_strand_id
1 'polypeptide(L)'
;MPPLSLLIKPASSGCNLKCTYCFYHSLSDNRNVKSYGIMRDEVLESMVKRVLNEANGHCSFAFQGGEPTLAGLEFFEKLMELQRKHNYKNLKIYNSLQTNGTLIDESWAKFLSENKFLVGLSMDGPKEIHNLNRKDCYGLDTFSKVERATELFKKYNVEFNILCVVTSNTARHVNKIYRYFKEKDFKFLQFINCLDPLYEEKGKYNYSLKPQDYTKFLKNLFDLWYEDFLNGNRVSIRYFDGLLETILLGRSSSCGMNGTCTCQFVVESDGSVYPCDFYVLDKWRLGNIQDMTMKELFETNKNHEFIKLSFKVHEECKKCKWFKLCKGGCRRCRDSKEDSALELNYYCQSYKEFFEYAFPRLINVSKTIK
;
A
#
# COMPACT_ATOMS: atom_id res chain seq x y z
N MET A 1 -13.31 -12.97 16.79
CA MET A 1 -13.11 -11.61 16.20
C MET A 1 -13.82 -11.53 14.84
N PRO A 2 -14.10 -10.33 14.28
CA PRO A 2 -14.53 -10.20 12.89
C PRO A 2 -13.46 -10.76 11.93
N PRO A 3 -13.64 -10.66 10.60
CA PRO A 3 -12.58 -10.97 9.66
C PRO A 3 -11.27 -10.26 10.01
N LEU A 4 -10.15 -10.96 9.90
CA LEU A 4 -8.83 -10.42 10.23
C LEU A 4 -7.99 -10.20 8.97
N SER A 5 -7.30 -9.07 8.92
CA SER A 5 -6.31 -8.77 7.87
C SER A 5 -5.00 -8.35 8.54
N LEU A 6 -3.91 -8.99 8.13
CA LEU A 6 -2.57 -8.68 8.60
C LEU A 6 -1.72 -8.17 7.44
N LEU A 7 -0.82 -7.23 7.75
CA LEU A 7 0.27 -6.87 6.89
C LEU A 7 1.56 -7.41 7.52
N ILE A 8 2.29 -8.23 6.79
CA ILE A 8 3.38 -9.05 7.32
C ILE A 8 4.68 -8.65 6.65
N LYS A 9 5.73 -8.46 7.43
CA LYS A 9 7.06 -8.05 6.97
C LYS A 9 8.07 -9.21 7.17
N PRO A 10 8.09 -10.22 6.28
CA PRO A 10 8.87 -11.43 6.50
C PRO A 10 10.38 -11.20 6.44
N ALA A 11 10.82 -10.13 5.78
CA ALA A 11 12.23 -9.71 5.70
C ALA A 11 12.50 -8.39 6.47
N SER A 12 11.59 -7.98 7.39
CA SER A 12 11.68 -6.74 8.14
C SER A 12 11.89 -5.53 7.20
N SER A 13 12.95 -4.73 7.42
CA SER A 13 13.35 -3.63 6.53
C SER A 13 14.32 -4.06 5.43
N GLY A 14 14.71 -5.35 5.38
CA GLY A 14 15.64 -5.87 4.37
C GLY A 14 15.10 -5.73 2.96
N CYS A 15 15.89 -5.15 2.07
CA CYS A 15 15.54 -4.98 0.66
C CYS A 15 16.79 -5.03 -0.21
N ASN A 16 16.69 -5.64 -1.38
CA ASN A 16 17.76 -5.68 -2.38
C ASN A 16 17.77 -4.44 -3.31
N LEU A 17 16.84 -3.48 -3.10
CA LEU A 17 16.82 -2.19 -3.77
C LEU A 17 17.10 -1.03 -2.80
N LYS A 18 17.59 0.09 -3.38
CA LYS A 18 17.76 1.39 -2.70
C LYS A 18 16.98 2.48 -3.44
N CYS A 19 15.64 2.34 -3.48
CA CYS A 19 14.78 3.34 -4.10
C CYS A 19 14.91 4.68 -3.38
N THR A 20 15.12 5.78 -4.14
CA THR A 20 15.42 7.10 -3.57
C THR A 20 14.34 7.66 -2.66
N TYR A 21 13.09 7.30 -2.90
CA TYR A 21 11.90 7.75 -2.19
C TYR A 21 11.36 6.74 -1.15
N CYS A 22 12.11 5.67 -0.85
CA CYS A 22 11.60 4.58 0.00
C CYS A 22 11.38 5.04 1.44
N PHE A 23 10.13 5.15 1.87
CA PHE A 23 9.79 5.58 3.22
C PHE A 23 10.20 4.57 4.31
N TYR A 24 10.41 3.29 3.95
CA TYR A 24 10.89 2.28 4.91
C TYR A 24 12.29 2.57 5.42
N HIS A 25 13.16 3.22 4.64
CA HIS A 25 14.48 3.65 5.13
C HIS A 25 14.33 4.62 6.29
N SER A 26 13.50 5.65 6.13
CA SER A 26 13.22 6.61 7.20
C SER A 26 12.62 5.93 8.45
N LEU A 27 11.69 4.98 8.26
CA LEU A 27 11.12 4.25 9.40
C LEU A 27 12.18 3.41 10.11
N SER A 28 13.03 2.68 9.39
CA SER A 28 14.07 1.84 10.00
C SER A 28 15.11 2.67 10.73
N ASP A 29 15.46 3.85 10.20
CA ASP A 29 16.41 4.76 10.85
C ASP A 29 15.87 5.41 12.14
N ASN A 30 14.55 5.46 12.31
CA ASN A 30 13.87 5.98 13.49
C ASN A 30 13.44 4.88 14.49
N ARG A 31 14.05 3.68 14.43
CA ARG A 31 13.82 2.57 15.37
C ARG A 31 15.10 2.17 16.08
N ASN A 32 14.96 1.65 17.30
CA ASN A 32 16.11 1.10 18.06
C ASN A 32 16.75 -0.07 17.32
N VAL A 33 15.94 -0.95 16.71
CA VAL A 33 16.41 -2.05 15.87
C VAL A 33 15.98 -1.79 14.43
N LYS A 34 16.94 -1.51 13.56
CA LYS A 34 16.68 -1.17 12.16
C LYS A 34 16.07 -2.34 11.37
N SER A 35 16.53 -3.57 11.64
CA SER A 35 16.02 -4.78 11.00
C SER A 35 16.12 -5.97 11.96
N TYR A 36 15.06 -6.78 11.96
CA TYR A 36 15.04 -8.05 12.71
C TYR A 36 15.41 -9.26 11.85
N GLY A 37 15.84 -9.02 10.60
CA GLY A 37 16.18 -10.09 9.65
C GLY A 37 14.98 -10.82 9.08
N ILE A 38 15.16 -12.09 8.73
CA ILE A 38 14.08 -12.94 8.17
C ILE A 38 13.25 -13.54 9.31
N MET A 39 11.93 -13.59 9.11
CA MET A 39 10.98 -14.18 10.06
C MET A 39 11.28 -15.68 10.24
N ARG A 40 11.41 -16.11 11.49
CA ARG A 40 11.65 -17.52 11.83
C ARG A 40 10.35 -18.32 11.77
N ASP A 41 10.48 -19.62 11.53
CA ASP A 41 9.36 -20.57 11.43
C ASP A 41 8.43 -20.55 12.65
N GLU A 42 8.97 -20.41 13.87
CA GLU A 42 8.19 -20.37 15.09
C GLU A 42 7.28 -19.14 15.15
N VAL A 43 7.79 -18.00 14.65
CA VAL A 43 6.99 -16.76 14.57
C VAL A 43 5.90 -16.91 13.52
N LEU A 44 6.24 -17.46 12.34
CA LEU A 44 5.31 -17.72 11.25
C LEU A 44 4.19 -18.67 11.71
N GLU A 45 4.52 -19.82 12.33
CA GLU A 45 3.52 -20.77 12.80
C GLU A 45 2.62 -20.18 13.90
N SER A 46 3.21 -19.47 14.88
CA SER A 46 2.45 -18.79 15.93
C SER A 46 1.47 -17.78 15.35
N MET A 47 1.91 -16.97 14.38
CA MET A 47 1.07 -15.99 13.71
C MET A 47 -0.08 -16.66 12.95
N VAL A 48 0.20 -17.64 12.09
CA VAL A 48 -0.82 -18.34 11.30
C VAL A 48 -1.84 -19.02 12.20
N LYS A 49 -1.39 -19.77 13.20
CA LYS A 49 -2.25 -20.46 14.18
C LYS A 49 -3.17 -19.48 14.92
N ARG A 50 -2.62 -18.37 15.42
CA ARG A 50 -3.37 -17.36 16.16
C ARG A 50 -4.45 -16.71 15.30
N VAL A 51 -4.09 -16.25 14.11
CA VAL A 51 -5.03 -15.58 13.18
C VAL A 51 -6.17 -16.52 12.79
N LEU A 52 -5.86 -17.76 12.39
CA LEU A 52 -6.88 -18.72 11.97
C LEU A 52 -7.80 -19.16 13.11
N ASN A 53 -7.27 -19.26 14.35
CA ASN A 53 -8.07 -19.58 15.52
C ASN A 53 -9.02 -18.43 15.92
N GLU A 54 -8.62 -17.18 15.74
CA GLU A 54 -9.40 -16.03 16.22
C GLU A 54 -10.28 -15.37 15.15
N ALA A 55 -9.93 -15.48 13.87
CA ALA A 55 -10.73 -14.92 12.78
C ALA A 55 -12.08 -15.64 12.62
N ASN A 56 -13.09 -14.88 12.14
CA ASN A 56 -14.36 -15.42 11.69
C ASN A 56 -14.65 -14.96 10.26
N GLY A 57 -15.26 -15.84 9.46
CA GLY A 57 -15.61 -15.59 8.06
C GLY A 57 -14.42 -15.74 7.12
N HIS A 58 -13.50 -14.80 7.13
CA HIS A 58 -12.30 -14.86 6.29
C HIS A 58 -11.09 -14.20 6.98
N CYS A 59 -9.91 -14.46 6.43
CA CYS A 59 -8.69 -13.74 6.83
C CYS A 59 -7.80 -13.45 5.63
N SER A 60 -6.97 -12.40 5.77
CA SER A 60 -6.05 -11.96 4.73
C SER A 60 -4.63 -11.85 5.29
N PHE A 61 -3.67 -12.42 4.55
CA PHE A 61 -2.24 -12.33 4.82
C PHE A 61 -1.60 -11.54 3.68
N ALA A 62 -1.24 -10.29 3.94
CA ALA A 62 -0.62 -9.40 2.97
C ALA A 62 0.87 -9.24 3.31
N PHE A 63 1.74 -9.73 2.43
CA PHE A 63 3.19 -9.67 2.61
C PHE A 63 3.76 -8.43 1.95
N GLN A 64 4.45 -7.61 2.75
CA GLN A 64 5.00 -6.32 2.35
C GLN A 64 6.21 -5.99 3.25
N GLY A 65 6.80 -4.82 3.11
CA GLY A 65 7.90 -4.38 3.99
C GLY A 65 9.11 -3.94 3.19
N GLY A 66 10.32 -4.43 3.50
CA GLY A 66 11.48 -4.29 2.62
C GLY A 66 11.21 -4.97 1.27
N GLU A 67 11.78 -6.14 1.04
CA GLU A 67 11.38 -6.99 -0.07
C GLU A 67 11.01 -8.38 0.46
N PRO A 68 9.72 -8.75 0.46
CA PRO A 68 9.27 -10.03 1.03
C PRO A 68 9.90 -11.26 0.39
N THR A 69 10.22 -11.22 -0.91
CA THR A 69 10.83 -12.36 -1.62
C THR A 69 12.23 -12.70 -1.15
N LEU A 70 12.89 -11.83 -0.36
CA LEU A 70 14.14 -12.14 0.32
C LEU A 70 14.00 -13.24 1.40
N ALA A 71 12.78 -13.48 1.88
CA ALA A 71 12.52 -14.61 2.77
C ALA A 71 12.66 -15.98 2.08
N GLY A 72 12.72 -15.99 0.74
CA GLY A 72 12.83 -17.20 -0.07
C GLY A 72 11.48 -17.87 -0.36
N LEU A 73 11.43 -18.69 -1.39
CA LEU A 73 10.22 -19.41 -1.80
C LEU A 73 9.79 -20.42 -0.71
N GLU A 74 10.75 -21.09 -0.10
CA GLU A 74 10.52 -22.07 0.99
C GLU A 74 9.72 -21.50 2.17
N PHE A 75 9.94 -20.21 2.51
CA PHE A 75 9.14 -19.53 3.52
C PHE A 75 7.64 -19.48 3.14
N PHE A 76 7.33 -19.20 1.89
CA PHE A 76 5.96 -19.12 1.41
C PHE A 76 5.32 -20.51 1.22
N GLU A 77 6.09 -21.52 0.85
CA GLU A 77 5.65 -22.92 0.83
C GLU A 77 5.29 -23.37 2.24
N LYS A 78 6.13 -23.04 3.22
CA LYS A 78 5.85 -23.28 4.64
C LYS A 78 4.61 -22.56 5.14
N LEU A 79 4.41 -21.31 4.72
CA LEU A 79 3.17 -20.58 5.01
C LEU A 79 1.93 -21.37 4.52
N MET A 80 1.96 -21.87 3.27
CA MET A 80 0.82 -22.63 2.72
C MET A 80 0.58 -23.94 3.46
N GLU A 81 1.65 -24.61 3.88
CA GLU A 81 1.56 -25.80 4.74
C GLU A 81 0.86 -25.48 6.07
N LEU A 82 1.33 -24.43 6.75
CA LEU A 82 0.78 -24.00 8.03
C LEU A 82 -0.66 -23.52 7.93
N GLN A 83 -1.01 -22.79 6.87
CA GLN A 83 -2.39 -22.39 6.63
C GLN A 83 -3.30 -23.62 6.46
N ARG A 84 -2.89 -24.65 5.71
CA ARG A 84 -3.64 -25.91 5.59
C ARG A 84 -3.74 -26.64 6.92
N LYS A 85 -2.62 -26.75 7.66
CA LYS A 85 -2.53 -27.44 8.96
C LYS A 85 -3.45 -26.84 10.01
N HIS A 86 -3.57 -25.50 10.07
CA HIS A 86 -4.25 -24.80 11.17
C HIS A 86 -5.65 -24.26 10.82
N ASN A 87 -6.10 -24.40 9.57
CA ASN A 87 -7.43 -23.90 9.14
C ASN A 87 -8.59 -24.87 9.49
N TYR A 88 -8.72 -25.24 10.73
CA TYR A 88 -9.79 -26.16 11.19
C TYR A 88 -11.20 -25.60 11.00
N LYS A 89 -11.33 -24.28 10.89
CA LYS A 89 -12.61 -23.59 10.69
C LYS A 89 -13.02 -23.47 9.23
N ASN A 90 -12.20 -23.95 8.30
CA ASN A 90 -12.41 -23.79 6.85
C ASN A 90 -12.63 -22.32 6.44
N LEU A 91 -11.89 -21.40 7.04
CA LEU A 91 -11.95 -19.99 6.69
C LEU A 91 -11.48 -19.77 5.24
N LYS A 92 -12.08 -18.80 4.57
CA LYS A 92 -11.56 -18.32 3.29
C LYS A 92 -10.31 -17.49 3.55
N ILE A 93 -9.17 -17.92 3.00
CA ILE A 93 -7.88 -17.26 3.17
C ILE A 93 -7.53 -16.53 1.87
N TYR A 94 -7.12 -15.28 2.00
CA TYR A 94 -6.59 -14.47 0.90
C TYR A 94 -5.13 -14.15 1.17
N ASN A 95 -4.28 -14.49 0.22
CA ASN A 95 -2.85 -14.18 0.27
C ASN A 95 -2.51 -13.11 -0.77
N SER A 96 -1.71 -12.11 -0.38
CA SER A 96 -1.20 -11.11 -1.32
C SER A 96 0.27 -10.81 -1.05
N LEU A 97 0.99 -10.48 -2.11
CA LEU A 97 2.43 -10.21 -2.08
C LEU A 97 2.71 -8.88 -2.77
N GLN A 98 3.25 -7.90 -2.02
CA GLN A 98 3.78 -6.67 -2.60
C GLN A 98 5.29 -6.84 -2.81
N THR A 99 5.74 -6.82 -4.06
CA THR A 99 7.14 -7.06 -4.40
C THR A 99 7.69 -6.04 -5.38
N ASN A 100 9.00 -5.82 -5.34
CA ASN A 100 9.73 -5.09 -6.36
C ASN A 100 9.96 -5.93 -7.65
N GLY A 101 9.65 -7.20 -7.64
CA GLY A 101 9.66 -8.11 -8.79
C GLY A 101 11.04 -8.57 -9.27
N THR A 102 12.13 -8.08 -8.69
CA THR A 102 13.49 -8.36 -9.22
C THR A 102 13.99 -9.78 -8.98
N LEU A 103 13.38 -10.51 -8.04
CA LEU A 103 13.71 -11.90 -7.69
C LEU A 103 12.68 -12.91 -8.26
N ILE A 104 11.69 -12.44 -8.98
CA ILE A 104 10.67 -13.31 -9.56
C ILE A 104 11.25 -14.11 -10.74
N ASP A 105 11.21 -15.42 -10.61
CA ASP A 105 11.55 -16.41 -11.62
C ASP A 105 10.34 -17.31 -11.96
N GLU A 106 10.56 -18.36 -12.75
CA GLU A 106 9.49 -19.30 -13.12
C GLU A 106 8.93 -20.07 -11.92
N SER A 107 9.75 -20.41 -10.94
CA SER A 107 9.33 -21.12 -9.73
C SER A 107 8.39 -20.25 -8.90
N TRP A 108 8.76 -18.99 -8.69
CA TRP A 108 7.91 -17.99 -8.06
C TRP A 108 6.59 -17.80 -8.80
N ALA A 109 6.63 -17.62 -10.13
CA ALA A 109 5.42 -17.38 -10.91
C ALA A 109 4.44 -18.56 -10.84
N LYS A 110 4.93 -19.81 -10.92
CA LYS A 110 4.13 -21.03 -10.74
C LYS A 110 3.50 -21.07 -9.35
N PHE A 111 4.31 -20.90 -8.30
CA PHE A 111 3.85 -20.90 -6.91
C PHE A 111 2.73 -19.88 -6.66
N LEU A 112 2.93 -18.63 -7.12
CA LEU A 112 1.97 -17.55 -6.94
C LEU A 112 0.64 -17.84 -7.65
N SER A 113 0.69 -18.41 -8.85
CA SER A 113 -0.48 -18.81 -9.62
C SER A 113 -1.24 -19.95 -8.95
N GLU A 114 -0.55 -21.06 -8.62
CA GLU A 114 -1.14 -22.26 -8.01
C GLU A 114 -1.80 -21.96 -6.66
N ASN A 115 -1.20 -21.07 -5.87
CA ASN A 115 -1.70 -20.68 -4.56
C ASN A 115 -2.57 -19.39 -4.58
N LYS A 116 -2.92 -18.91 -5.78
CA LYS A 116 -3.84 -17.76 -6.00
C LYS A 116 -3.46 -16.50 -5.21
N PHE A 117 -2.17 -16.16 -5.21
CA PHE A 117 -1.72 -14.90 -4.64
C PHE A 117 -2.13 -13.73 -5.53
N LEU A 118 -2.65 -12.67 -4.90
CA LEU A 118 -2.75 -11.37 -5.58
C LEU A 118 -1.41 -10.65 -5.44
N VAL A 119 -0.77 -10.32 -6.55
CA VAL A 119 0.54 -9.68 -6.54
C VAL A 119 0.43 -8.19 -6.82
N GLY A 120 1.00 -7.37 -5.95
CA GLY A 120 1.27 -5.96 -6.21
C GLY A 120 2.70 -5.80 -6.72
N LEU A 121 2.86 -5.49 -8.01
CA LEU A 121 4.18 -5.30 -8.61
C LEU A 121 4.57 -3.82 -8.64
N SER A 122 5.71 -3.51 -8.06
CA SER A 122 6.23 -2.14 -8.06
C SER A 122 6.84 -1.75 -9.39
N MET A 123 6.18 -0.86 -10.16
CA MET A 123 6.70 -0.33 -11.44
C MET A 123 6.30 1.13 -11.62
N ASP A 124 7.27 2.03 -11.82
CA ASP A 124 7.01 3.47 -11.90
C ASP A 124 6.82 3.99 -13.34
N GLY A 125 6.64 3.11 -14.31
CA GLY A 125 6.44 3.45 -15.72
C GLY A 125 7.49 2.83 -16.64
N PRO A 126 7.76 3.40 -17.83
CA PRO A 126 8.77 2.92 -18.76
C PRO A 126 10.18 3.04 -18.18
N LYS A 127 11.15 2.37 -18.83
CA LYS A 127 12.52 2.16 -18.37
C LYS A 127 13.19 3.41 -17.80
N GLU A 128 13.16 4.50 -18.52
CA GLU A 128 13.85 5.73 -18.14
C GLU A 128 13.23 6.40 -16.90
N ILE A 129 11.92 6.26 -16.67
CA ILE A 129 11.24 6.81 -15.50
C ILE A 129 11.43 5.88 -14.29
N HIS A 130 11.27 4.59 -14.49
CA HIS A 130 11.46 3.58 -13.45
C HIS A 130 12.87 3.63 -12.86
N ASN A 131 13.88 3.64 -13.72
CA ASN A 131 15.29 3.58 -13.32
C ASN A 131 15.83 4.89 -12.70
N LEU A 132 15.07 5.99 -12.72
CA LEU A 132 15.47 7.21 -12.00
C LEU A 132 15.51 7.00 -10.48
N ASN A 133 14.57 6.22 -9.97
CA ASN A 133 14.39 6.08 -8.53
C ASN A 133 14.60 4.65 -8.02
N ARG A 134 14.35 3.62 -8.87
CA ARG A 134 14.42 2.22 -8.45
C ARG A 134 15.73 1.59 -8.92
N LYS A 135 16.76 1.74 -8.08
CA LYS A 135 18.08 1.14 -8.27
C LYS A 135 18.28 -0.02 -7.28
N ASP A 136 19.10 -0.98 -7.66
CA ASP A 136 19.51 -2.01 -6.71
C ASP A 136 20.55 -1.46 -5.70
N CYS A 137 20.99 -2.31 -4.77
CA CYS A 137 21.95 -1.92 -3.73
C CYS A 137 23.34 -1.51 -4.29
N TYR A 138 23.63 -1.85 -5.56
CA TYR A 138 24.84 -1.47 -6.27
C TYR A 138 24.65 -0.26 -7.19
N GLY A 139 23.45 0.33 -7.22
CA GLY A 139 23.09 1.48 -8.10
C GLY A 139 22.75 1.09 -9.53
N LEU A 140 22.55 -0.20 -9.82
CA LEU A 140 22.22 -0.69 -11.15
C LEU A 140 20.71 -0.57 -11.44
N ASP A 141 20.41 -0.51 -12.73
CA ASP A 141 19.04 -0.45 -13.24
C ASP A 141 18.27 -1.74 -12.98
N THR A 142 16.99 -1.62 -12.62
CA THR A 142 16.15 -2.76 -12.25
C THR A 142 15.00 -3.03 -13.21
N PHE A 143 14.70 -2.09 -14.12
CA PHE A 143 13.54 -2.17 -15.02
C PHE A 143 13.41 -3.49 -15.76
N SER A 144 14.49 -3.98 -16.39
CA SER A 144 14.47 -5.22 -17.20
C SER A 144 14.08 -6.45 -16.37
N LYS A 145 14.49 -6.50 -15.09
CA LYS A 145 14.10 -7.60 -14.19
C LYS A 145 12.61 -7.53 -13.87
N VAL A 146 12.10 -6.31 -13.61
CA VAL A 146 10.67 -6.09 -13.30
C VAL A 146 9.78 -6.32 -14.53
N GLU A 147 10.22 -5.90 -15.72
CA GLU A 147 9.52 -6.18 -16.97
C GLU A 147 9.43 -7.70 -17.22
N ARG A 148 10.54 -8.44 -17.05
CA ARG A 148 10.52 -9.91 -17.11
C ARG A 148 9.53 -10.53 -16.12
N ALA A 149 9.42 -9.99 -14.91
CA ALA A 149 8.43 -10.47 -13.94
C ALA A 149 7.00 -10.33 -14.49
N THR A 150 6.66 -9.23 -15.19
CA THR A 150 5.34 -9.08 -15.81
C THR A 150 5.07 -10.12 -16.90
N GLU A 151 6.10 -10.50 -17.66
CA GLU A 151 6.00 -11.54 -18.70
C GLU A 151 5.74 -12.91 -18.07
N LEU A 152 6.45 -13.22 -16.96
CA LEU A 152 6.23 -14.45 -16.20
C LEU A 152 4.83 -14.48 -15.58
N PHE A 153 4.35 -13.38 -15.01
CA PHE A 153 3.00 -13.33 -14.46
C PHE A 153 1.93 -13.58 -15.53
N LYS A 154 2.08 -13.01 -16.72
CA LYS A 154 1.18 -13.28 -17.84
C LYS A 154 1.28 -14.74 -18.31
N LYS A 155 2.49 -15.27 -18.47
CA LYS A 155 2.73 -16.66 -18.89
C LYS A 155 2.07 -17.69 -17.96
N TYR A 156 2.12 -17.44 -16.65
CA TYR A 156 1.60 -18.34 -15.63
C TYR A 156 0.22 -17.95 -15.07
N ASN A 157 -0.44 -16.94 -15.66
CA ASN A 157 -1.75 -16.43 -15.22
C ASN A 157 -1.77 -16.01 -13.74
N VAL A 158 -0.73 -15.36 -13.26
CA VAL A 158 -0.71 -14.76 -11.92
C VAL A 158 -1.56 -13.49 -11.92
N GLU A 159 -2.48 -13.36 -10.97
CA GLU A 159 -3.24 -12.12 -10.77
C GLU A 159 -2.34 -11.04 -10.19
N PHE A 160 -2.20 -9.91 -10.90
CA PHE A 160 -1.37 -8.81 -10.42
C PHE A 160 -1.91 -7.43 -10.78
N ASN A 161 -1.52 -6.46 -9.98
CA ASN A 161 -1.72 -5.04 -10.21
C ASN A 161 -0.37 -4.30 -10.18
N ILE A 162 -0.31 -3.15 -10.84
CA ILE A 162 0.88 -2.29 -10.85
C ILE A 162 0.75 -1.22 -9.76
N LEU A 163 1.79 -1.11 -8.92
CA LEU A 163 1.95 -0.03 -7.97
C LEU A 163 3.02 0.95 -8.45
N CYS A 164 2.60 2.17 -8.74
CA CYS A 164 3.44 3.26 -9.22
C CYS A 164 3.52 4.37 -8.17
N VAL A 165 4.72 4.68 -7.70
CA VAL A 165 4.92 5.79 -6.77
C VAL A 165 4.97 7.11 -7.52
N VAL A 166 4.10 8.04 -7.15
CA VAL A 166 4.01 9.36 -7.75
C VAL A 166 5.01 10.30 -7.07
N THR A 167 6.19 10.41 -7.64
CA THR A 167 7.20 11.42 -7.31
C THR A 167 6.97 12.68 -8.13
N SER A 168 7.74 13.75 -7.89
CA SER A 168 7.74 14.94 -8.74
C SER A 168 8.01 14.62 -10.21
N ASN A 169 8.91 13.68 -10.49
CA ASN A 169 9.22 13.24 -11.85
C ASN A 169 8.08 12.42 -12.47
N THR A 170 7.58 11.41 -11.76
CA THR A 170 6.45 10.59 -12.18
C THR A 170 5.23 11.46 -12.51
N ALA A 171 4.94 12.46 -11.67
CA ALA A 171 3.82 13.37 -11.86
C ALA A 171 3.88 14.14 -13.19
N ARG A 172 5.07 14.57 -13.61
CA ARG A 172 5.26 15.31 -14.87
C ARG A 172 5.14 14.42 -16.11
N HIS A 173 5.29 13.10 -15.96
CA HIS A 173 5.31 12.16 -17.07
C HIS A 173 4.07 11.25 -17.10
N VAL A 174 2.97 11.63 -16.44
CA VAL A 174 1.77 10.81 -16.30
C VAL A 174 1.22 10.28 -17.63
N ASN A 175 1.21 11.10 -18.70
CA ASN A 175 0.74 10.71 -20.03
C ASN A 175 1.58 9.56 -20.62
N LYS A 176 2.91 9.65 -20.46
CA LYS A 176 3.84 8.62 -20.96
C LYS A 176 3.71 7.33 -20.16
N ILE A 177 3.56 7.44 -18.84
CA ILE A 177 3.39 6.31 -17.93
C ILE A 177 2.07 5.58 -18.20
N TYR A 178 0.96 6.33 -18.29
CA TYR A 178 -0.35 5.76 -18.53
C TYR A 178 -0.42 5.05 -19.89
N ARG A 179 0.12 5.69 -20.96
CA ARG A 179 0.22 5.08 -22.29
C ARG A 179 1.03 3.77 -22.26
N TYR A 180 2.20 3.77 -21.60
CA TYR A 180 3.03 2.59 -21.46
C TYR A 180 2.28 1.45 -20.74
N PHE A 181 1.56 1.75 -19.65
CA PHE A 181 0.78 0.72 -18.95
C PHE A 181 -0.36 0.15 -19.82
N LYS A 182 -0.99 0.98 -20.64
CA LYS A 182 -2.00 0.53 -21.61
C LYS A 182 -1.40 -0.36 -22.70
N GLU A 183 -0.27 0.03 -23.29
CA GLU A 183 0.45 -0.76 -24.32
C GLU A 183 0.87 -2.13 -23.76
N LYS A 184 1.20 -2.21 -22.48
CA LYS A 184 1.48 -3.47 -21.78
C LYS A 184 0.22 -4.21 -21.31
N ASP A 185 -0.97 -3.70 -21.58
CA ASP A 185 -2.27 -4.26 -21.14
C ASP A 185 -2.39 -4.46 -19.63
N PHE A 186 -1.87 -3.51 -18.85
CA PHE A 186 -2.06 -3.51 -17.40
C PHE A 186 -3.41 -2.85 -17.05
N LYS A 187 -4.34 -3.63 -16.51
CA LYS A 187 -5.73 -3.19 -16.25
C LYS A 187 -5.97 -2.69 -14.84
N PHE A 188 -5.09 -3.01 -13.90
CA PHE A 188 -5.23 -2.66 -12.49
C PHE A 188 -4.04 -1.83 -12.03
N LEU A 189 -4.29 -0.54 -11.77
CA LEU A 189 -3.25 0.43 -11.47
C LEU A 189 -3.49 1.09 -10.11
N GLN A 190 -2.43 1.20 -9.32
CA GLN A 190 -2.44 1.95 -8.09
C GLN A 190 -1.33 3.01 -8.11
N PHE A 191 -1.71 4.26 -8.21
CA PHE A 191 -0.80 5.40 -8.07
C PHE A 191 -0.76 5.85 -6.62
N ILE A 192 0.43 5.80 -6.01
CA ILE A 192 0.64 6.07 -4.59
C ILE A 192 1.46 7.35 -4.48
N ASN A 193 0.93 8.37 -3.81
CA ASN A 193 1.68 9.59 -3.58
C ASN A 193 2.95 9.32 -2.77
N CYS A 194 4.07 9.82 -3.25
CA CYS A 194 5.36 9.74 -2.57
C CYS A 194 5.28 10.36 -1.17
N LEU A 195 5.88 9.69 -0.20
CA LEU A 195 6.01 10.18 1.17
C LEU A 195 7.43 10.67 1.42
N ASP A 196 7.55 11.88 1.93
CA ASP A 196 8.82 12.37 2.44
C ASP A 196 9.20 11.64 3.75
N PRO A 197 10.49 11.63 4.14
CA PRO A 197 10.93 11.02 5.38
C PRO A 197 10.12 11.52 6.59
N LEU A 198 10.00 10.65 7.59
CA LEU A 198 9.27 10.97 8.80
C LEU A 198 9.99 12.10 9.56
N TYR A 199 9.22 13.04 10.12
CA TYR A 199 9.71 14.22 10.87
C TYR A 199 10.52 15.25 10.06
N GLU A 200 10.65 15.05 8.74
CA GLU A 200 11.28 16.06 7.88
C GLU A 200 10.28 16.99 7.20
N GLU A 201 10.80 18.08 6.66
CA GLU A 201 9.99 19.03 5.90
C GLU A 201 9.49 18.42 4.60
N LYS A 202 8.18 18.49 4.38
CA LYS A 202 7.55 17.96 3.17
C LYS A 202 7.93 18.82 1.96
N GLY A 203 8.25 18.19 0.84
CA GLY A 203 8.63 18.88 -0.39
C GLY A 203 10.11 19.23 -0.50
N LYS A 204 10.97 18.79 0.45
CA LYS A 204 12.39 19.15 0.53
C LYS A 204 13.25 18.46 -0.54
N TYR A 205 12.95 17.24 -0.91
CA TYR A 205 13.78 16.42 -1.79
C TYR A 205 13.42 16.58 -3.27
N ASN A 206 14.37 16.28 -4.15
CA ASN A 206 14.13 16.35 -5.61
C ASN A 206 13.04 15.39 -6.09
N TYR A 207 12.82 14.28 -5.38
CA TYR A 207 11.75 13.34 -5.66
C TYR A 207 10.42 13.72 -4.99
N SER A 208 10.43 14.61 -4.01
CA SER A 208 9.23 14.97 -3.24
C SER A 208 8.11 15.47 -4.15
N LEU A 209 6.92 14.92 -3.93
CA LEU A 209 5.73 15.32 -4.67
C LEU A 209 5.14 16.60 -4.05
N LYS A 210 5.19 17.70 -4.79
CA LYS A 210 4.60 18.98 -4.36
C LYS A 210 3.10 19.03 -4.68
N PRO A 211 2.29 19.76 -3.89
CA PRO A 211 0.84 19.85 -4.12
C PRO A 211 0.46 20.31 -5.54
N GLN A 212 1.20 21.26 -6.11
CA GLN A 212 0.91 21.76 -7.46
C GLN A 212 1.17 20.71 -8.56
N ASP A 213 2.23 19.90 -8.40
CA ASP A 213 2.53 18.79 -9.32
C ASP A 213 1.49 17.67 -9.15
N TYR A 214 1.05 17.40 -7.92
CA TYR A 214 0.02 16.40 -7.65
C TYR A 214 -1.34 16.81 -8.21
N THR A 215 -1.71 18.10 -8.13
CA THR A 215 -2.93 18.62 -8.78
C THR A 215 -2.93 18.36 -10.28
N LYS A 216 -1.83 18.71 -10.95
CA LYS A 216 -1.68 18.48 -12.41
C LYS A 216 -1.74 16.99 -12.75
N PHE A 217 -1.04 16.18 -11.97
CA PHE A 217 -1.04 14.73 -12.10
C PHE A 217 -2.46 14.15 -12.03
N LEU A 218 -3.21 14.49 -10.98
CA LEU A 218 -4.56 13.96 -10.78
C LEU A 218 -5.52 14.37 -11.92
N LYS A 219 -5.47 15.63 -12.37
CA LYS A 219 -6.30 16.11 -13.48
C LYS A 219 -5.97 15.41 -14.79
N ASN A 220 -4.69 15.31 -15.15
CA ASN A 220 -4.26 14.67 -16.39
C ASN A 220 -4.52 13.16 -16.38
N LEU A 221 -4.24 12.47 -15.27
CA LEU A 221 -4.55 11.04 -15.13
C LEU A 221 -6.05 10.79 -15.23
N PHE A 222 -6.86 11.67 -14.65
CA PHE A 222 -8.32 11.55 -14.70
C PHE A 222 -8.85 11.75 -16.12
N ASP A 223 -8.31 12.69 -16.89
CA ASP A 223 -8.73 12.92 -18.28
C ASP A 223 -8.45 11.68 -19.15
N LEU A 224 -7.25 11.12 -19.03
CA LEU A 224 -6.87 9.90 -19.76
C LEU A 224 -7.77 8.72 -19.39
N TRP A 225 -8.01 8.53 -18.09
CA TRP A 225 -8.88 7.47 -17.58
C TRP A 225 -10.35 7.67 -18.02
N TYR A 226 -10.84 8.91 -17.99
CA TYR A 226 -12.21 9.21 -18.35
C TYR A 226 -12.46 9.05 -19.85
N GLU A 227 -11.49 9.43 -20.70
CA GLU A 227 -11.52 9.17 -22.12
C GLU A 227 -11.59 7.67 -22.42
N ASP A 228 -10.76 6.87 -21.76
CA ASP A 228 -10.80 5.42 -21.88
C ASP A 228 -12.14 4.83 -21.44
N PHE A 229 -12.68 5.34 -20.32
CA PHE A 229 -13.99 4.93 -19.84
C PHE A 229 -15.08 5.18 -20.88
N LEU A 230 -15.11 6.35 -21.52
CA LEU A 230 -16.08 6.70 -22.57
C LEU A 230 -15.94 5.81 -23.83
N ASN A 231 -14.72 5.40 -24.15
CA ASN A 231 -14.40 4.50 -25.27
C ASN A 231 -14.59 3.02 -24.93
N GLY A 232 -15.10 2.67 -23.76
CA GLY A 232 -15.33 1.29 -23.34
C GLY A 232 -14.08 0.56 -22.85
N ASN A 233 -12.92 1.23 -22.83
CA ASN A 233 -11.66 0.68 -22.31
C ASN A 233 -11.64 0.75 -20.78
N ARG A 234 -11.86 -0.37 -20.11
CA ARG A 234 -11.95 -0.39 -18.65
C ARG A 234 -10.55 -0.59 -18.03
N VAL A 235 -10.06 0.47 -17.37
CA VAL A 235 -8.84 0.44 -16.54
C VAL A 235 -9.25 0.79 -15.12
N SER A 236 -8.94 -0.08 -14.17
CA SER A 236 -9.15 0.17 -12.73
C SER A 236 -7.98 1.02 -12.22
N ILE A 237 -8.29 2.22 -11.72
CA ILE A 237 -7.35 3.05 -10.97
C ILE A 237 -7.87 3.16 -9.55
N ARG A 238 -7.19 2.50 -8.61
CA ARG A 238 -7.65 2.34 -7.22
C ARG A 238 -8.13 3.63 -6.55
N TYR A 239 -7.50 4.77 -6.85
CA TYR A 239 -7.91 6.06 -6.29
C TYR A 239 -9.28 6.50 -6.84
N PHE A 240 -9.51 6.36 -8.14
CA PHE A 240 -10.79 6.74 -8.77
C PHE A 240 -11.90 5.75 -8.40
N ASP A 241 -11.58 4.46 -8.33
CA ASP A 241 -12.52 3.44 -7.85
C ASP A 241 -12.95 3.73 -6.41
N GLY A 242 -12.02 4.10 -5.53
CA GLY A 242 -12.32 4.51 -4.16
C GLY A 242 -13.17 5.78 -4.05
N LEU A 243 -13.03 6.72 -4.98
CA LEU A 243 -13.91 7.90 -5.07
C LEU A 243 -15.33 7.49 -5.50
N LEU A 244 -15.45 6.61 -6.49
CA LEU A 244 -16.74 6.07 -6.92
C LEU A 244 -17.43 5.28 -5.80
N GLU A 245 -16.68 4.43 -5.09
CA GLU A 245 -17.18 3.76 -3.88
C GLU A 245 -17.69 4.77 -2.83
N THR A 246 -16.94 5.84 -2.60
CA THR A 246 -17.36 6.89 -1.64
C THR A 246 -18.63 7.60 -2.10
N ILE A 247 -18.77 7.88 -3.38
CA ILE A 247 -19.97 8.50 -3.96
C ILE A 247 -21.18 7.57 -3.86
N LEU A 248 -21.00 6.28 -4.15
CA LEU A 248 -22.07 5.30 -4.19
C LEU A 248 -22.45 4.74 -2.81
N LEU A 249 -21.46 4.50 -1.95
CA LEU A 249 -21.62 3.76 -0.70
C LEU A 249 -21.30 4.60 0.56
N GLY A 250 -20.85 5.84 0.41
CA GLY A 250 -20.45 6.72 1.52
C GLY A 250 -19.13 6.33 2.21
N ARG A 251 -18.45 5.30 1.72
CA ARG A 251 -17.17 4.80 2.26
C ARG A 251 -16.28 4.29 1.14
N SER A 252 -14.97 4.28 1.36
CA SER A 252 -13.97 3.70 0.46
C SER A 252 -13.35 2.45 1.06
N SER A 253 -13.00 1.49 0.21
CA SER A 253 -12.14 0.35 0.58
C SER A 253 -10.69 0.77 0.89
N SER A 254 -10.30 1.98 0.44
CA SER A 254 -8.96 2.54 0.69
C SER A 254 -8.88 3.26 2.02
N CYS A 255 -8.06 2.77 2.96
CA CYS A 255 -7.87 3.35 4.30
C CYS A 255 -7.61 4.86 4.26
N GLY A 256 -6.71 5.31 3.40
CA GLY A 256 -6.33 6.72 3.27
C GLY A 256 -7.44 7.67 2.83
N MET A 257 -8.58 7.15 2.40
CA MET A 257 -9.75 7.93 1.96
C MET A 257 -10.87 7.96 3.01
N ASN A 258 -10.72 7.31 4.15
CA ASN A 258 -11.74 7.26 5.20
C ASN A 258 -11.54 8.30 6.31
N GLY A 259 -10.40 8.99 6.32
CA GLY A 259 -10.10 10.07 7.28
C GLY A 259 -9.79 9.60 8.70
N THR A 260 -10.05 8.35 9.00
CA THR A 260 -9.80 7.71 10.30
C THR A 260 -8.92 6.48 10.15
N CYS A 261 -8.04 6.25 11.12
CA CYS A 261 -7.20 5.07 11.15
C CYS A 261 -7.95 3.86 11.72
N THR A 262 -7.52 2.68 11.30
CA THR A 262 -7.88 1.39 11.87
C THR A 262 -6.59 0.63 12.22
N CYS A 263 -6.67 -0.39 13.07
CA CYS A 263 -5.53 -1.27 13.29
C CYS A 263 -5.35 -2.20 12.08
N GLN A 264 -4.19 -2.11 11.41
CA GLN A 264 -3.85 -2.97 10.27
C GLN A 264 -3.13 -4.24 10.69
N PHE A 265 -2.79 -4.40 11.97
CA PHE A 265 -1.98 -5.52 12.46
C PHE A 265 -0.73 -5.75 11.62
N VAL A 266 0.18 -4.78 11.61
CA VAL A 266 1.45 -4.92 10.92
C VAL A 266 2.38 -5.77 11.76
N VAL A 267 2.77 -6.93 11.25
CA VAL A 267 3.60 -7.92 11.94
C VAL A 267 5.02 -7.87 11.39
N GLU A 268 5.97 -7.48 12.23
CA GLU A 268 7.41 -7.55 11.92
C GLU A 268 7.94 -8.98 12.01
N SER A 269 9.13 -9.21 11.45
CA SER A 269 9.72 -10.55 11.38
C SER A 269 10.07 -11.16 12.74
N ASP A 270 10.17 -10.35 13.81
CA ASP A 270 10.33 -10.82 15.20
C ASP A 270 8.98 -11.10 15.91
N GLY A 271 7.87 -10.94 15.21
CA GLY A 271 6.52 -11.09 15.75
C GLY A 271 5.96 -9.84 16.43
N SER A 272 6.70 -8.74 16.51
CA SER A 272 6.19 -7.46 17.02
C SER A 272 5.07 -6.91 16.15
N VAL A 273 4.01 -6.37 16.77
CA VAL A 273 2.81 -5.89 16.09
C VAL A 273 2.65 -4.39 16.23
N TYR A 274 2.26 -3.74 15.13
CA TYR A 274 2.07 -2.30 15.03
C TYR A 274 0.71 -1.97 14.40
N PRO A 275 0.14 -0.75 14.65
CA PRO A 275 -1.19 -0.41 14.17
C PRO A 275 -1.23 -0.06 12.68
N CYS A 276 -0.12 0.40 12.08
CA CYS A 276 -0.07 0.86 10.70
C CYS A 276 1.34 0.76 10.12
N ASP A 277 1.44 0.42 8.82
CA ASP A 277 2.72 0.27 8.12
C ASP A 277 3.57 1.56 8.09
N PHE A 278 2.93 2.73 8.06
CA PHE A 278 3.62 4.02 8.13
C PHE A 278 4.10 4.41 9.55
N TYR A 279 3.83 3.60 10.55
CA TYR A 279 4.13 3.85 11.97
C TYR A 279 4.71 2.61 12.67
N VAL A 280 5.54 1.86 11.96
CA VAL A 280 6.34 0.76 12.53
C VAL A 280 7.51 1.38 13.30
N LEU A 281 7.20 1.98 14.45
CA LEU A 281 8.10 2.71 15.34
C LEU A 281 7.94 2.19 16.76
N ASP A 282 9.02 2.19 17.57
CA ASP A 282 9.02 1.60 18.91
C ASP A 282 7.89 2.14 19.80
N LYS A 283 7.57 3.43 19.70
CA LYS A 283 6.47 4.05 20.45
C LYS A 283 5.08 3.46 20.14
N TRP A 284 4.87 2.95 18.93
CA TRP A 284 3.60 2.39 18.49
C TRP A 284 3.55 0.86 18.52
N ARG A 285 4.56 0.20 19.09
CA ARG A 285 4.54 -1.25 19.27
C ARG A 285 3.40 -1.64 20.22
N LEU A 286 2.47 -2.47 19.72
CA LEU A 286 1.30 -2.94 20.48
C LEU A 286 1.65 -4.12 21.39
N GLY A 287 2.53 -5.01 20.94
CA GLY A 287 2.94 -6.21 21.63
C GLY A 287 3.63 -7.19 20.67
N ASN A 288 3.59 -8.48 20.99
CA ASN A 288 4.12 -9.55 20.13
C ASN A 288 3.04 -10.60 19.88
N ILE A 289 2.93 -11.07 18.63
CA ILE A 289 1.90 -12.02 18.21
C ILE A 289 2.11 -13.42 18.81
N GLN A 290 3.31 -13.74 19.30
CA GLN A 290 3.60 -14.99 19.99
C GLN A 290 3.00 -15.01 21.41
N ASP A 291 2.94 -13.85 22.07
CA ASP A 291 2.54 -13.74 23.47
C ASP A 291 1.07 -13.31 23.67
N MET A 292 0.53 -12.53 22.74
CA MET A 292 -0.78 -11.86 22.87
C MET A 292 -1.76 -12.35 21.79
N THR A 293 -3.04 -12.42 22.15
CA THR A 293 -4.13 -12.65 21.21
C THR A 293 -4.36 -11.43 20.30
N MET A 294 -5.02 -11.63 19.15
CA MET A 294 -5.39 -10.53 18.26
C MET A 294 -6.32 -9.53 18.95
N LYS A 295 -7.18 -10.04 19.85
CA LYS A 295 -8.07 -9.20 20.65
C LYS A 295 -7.28 -8.33 21.63
N GLU A 296 -6.35 -8.90 22.39
CA GLU A 296 -5.49 -8.15 23.33
C GLU A 296 -4.64 -7.10 22.61
N LEU A 297 -4.06 -7.45 21.44
CA LEU A 297 -3.31 -6.51 20.62
C LEU A 297 -4.19 -5.33 20.16
N PHE A 298 -5.43 -5.61 19.76
CA PHE A 298 -6.39 -4.58 19.36
C PHE A 298 -6.80 -3.68 20.52
N GLU A 299 -6.98 -4.22 21.71
CA GLU A 299 -7.45 -3.53 22.92
C GLU A 299 -6.33 -2.77 23.67
N THR A 300 -5.10 -2.77 23.16
CA THR A 300 -4.01 -2.00 23.79
C THR A 300 -4.30 -0.50 23.82
N ASN A 301 -3.90 0.16 24.90
CA ASN A 301 -4.02 1.63 25.03
C ASN A 301 -3.33 2.36 23.87
N LYS A 302 -2.18 1.86 23.41
CA LYS A 302 -1.45 2.43 22.26
C LYS A 302 -2.25 2.36 20.96
N ASN A 303 -2.96 1.26 20.70
CA ASN A 303 -3.81 1.15 19.52
C ASN A 303 -4.99 2.12 19.60
N HIS A 304 -5.64 2.20 20.76
CA HIS A 304 -6.74 3.15 20.99
C HIS A 304 -6.28 4.59 20.83
N GLU A 305 -5.13 4.95 21.38
CA GLU A 305 -4.51 6.27 21.21
C GLU A 305 -4.22 6.55 19.73
N PHE A 306 -3.58 5.59 19.03
CA PHE A 306 -3.26 5.73 17.61
C PHE A 306 -4.50 6.02 16.78
N ILE A 307 -5.58 5.28 16.98
CA ILE A 307 -6.85 5.45 16.28
C ILE A 307 -7.49 6.80 16.67
N LYS A 308 -7.58 7.10 17.98
CA LYS A 308 -8.19 8.34 18.50
C LYS A 308 -7.52 9.61 17.97
N LEU A 309 -6.21 9.60 17.84
CA LEU A 309 -5.47 10.74 17.25
C LEU A 309 -5.93 11.05 15.82
N SER A 310 -6.31 10.03 15.03
CA SER A 310 -6.75 10.23 13.66
C SER A 310 -8.12 10.92 13.53
N PHE A 311 -8.94 10.93 14.60
CA PHE A 311 -10.26 11.56 14.61
C PHE A 311 -10.21 13.08 14.63
N LYS A 312 -9.06 13.66 14.97
CA LYS A 312 -8.89 15.11 14.94
C LYS A 312 -9.08 15.64 13.51
N VAL A 313 -10.01 16.56 13.35
CA VAL A 313 -10.33 17.19 12.07
C VAL A 313 -9.91 18.66 12.12
N HIS A 314 -9.13 19.10 11.15
CA HIS A 314 -8.72 20.51 11.04
C HIS A 314 -9.92 21.42 10.81
N GLU A 315 -9.91 22.65 11.35
CA GLU A 315 -11.05 23.57 11.26
C GLU A 315 -11.48 23.89 9.82
N GLU A 316 -10.54 24.01 8.89
CA GLU A 316 -10.86 24.17 7.48
C GLU A 316 -11.64 23.00 6.88
N CYS A 317 -11.39 21.78 7.37
CA CYS A 317 -12.09 20.60 6.90
C CYS A 317 -13.55 20.59 7.31
N LYS A 318 -13.88 21.13 8.49
CA LYS A 318 -15.26 21.23 9.00
C LYS A 318 -16.17 22.09 8.11
N LYS A 319 -15.59 23.09 7.42
CA LYS A 319 -16.31 24.01 6.52
C LYS A 319 -16.15 23.64 5.03
N CYS A 320 -15.40 22.56 4.73
CA CYS A 320 -15.06 22.22 3.34
C CYS A 320 -16.20 21.45 2.67
N LYS A 321 -16.69 21.94 1.52
CA LYS A 321 -17.72 21.25 0.71
C LYS A 321 -17.31 19.85 0.27
N TRP A 322 -16.00 19.59 0.15
CA TRP A 322 -15.43 18.32 -0.28
C TRP A 322 -15.11 17.35 0.86
N PHE A 323 -15.41 17.72 2.12
CA PHE A 323 -15.07 16.89 3.27
C PHE A 323 -15.67 15.47 3.20
N LYS A 324 -16.87 15.34 2.63
CA LYS A 324 -17.54 14.03 2.47
C LYS A 324 -16.76 13.07 1.55
N LEU A 325 -16.01 13.60 0.58
CA LEU A 325 -15.14 12.80 -0.31
C LEU A 325 -13.73 12.59 0.28
N CYS A 326 -13.12 13.68 0.77
CA CYS A 326 -11.73 13.69 1.22
C CYS A 326 -11.56 13.14 2.65
N LYS A 327 -12.50 13.46 3.56
CA LYS A 327 -12.48 13.13 4.99
C LYS A 327 -11.16 13.50 5.69
N GLY A 328 -10.38 14.44 5.12
CA GLY A 328 -9.05 14.84 5.58
C GLY A 328 -7.91 13.96 5.10
N GLY A 329 -8.18 12.82 4.46
CA GLY A 329 -7.16 11.92 3.92
C GLY A 329 -6.36 11.15 4.98
N CYS A 330 -5.27 10.53 4.56
CA CYS A 330 -4.41 9.73 5.42
C CYS A 330 -3.77 10.57 6.53
N ARG A 331 -3.71 10.04 7.75
CA ARG A 331 -3.01 10.64 8.89
C ARG A 331 -1.56 10.98 8.55
N ARG A 332 -0.83 10.11 7.85
CA ARG A 332 0.58 10.31 7.45
C ARG A 332 0.81 11.60 6.64
N CYS A 333 -0.20 12.08 5.92
CA CYS A 333 -0.14 13.35 5.20
C CYS A 333 -0.57 14.56 6.05
N ARG A 334 -1.05 14.33 7.28
CA ARG A 334 -1.53 15.35 8.23
C ARG A 334 -0.63 15.52 9.45
N ASP A 335 0.30 14.61 9.70
CA ASP A 335 1.18 14.68 10.88
C ASP A 335 2.04 15.93 10.85
N SER A 336 2.07 16.62 11.99
CA SER A 336 3.04 17.65 12.30
C SER A 336 4.40 17.05 12.70
N LYS A 337 5.43 17.88 12.77
CA LYS A 337 6.76 17.46 13.26
C LYS A 337 6.72 16.99 14.73
N GLU A 338 5.75 17.43 15.51
CA GLU A 338 5.67 17.20 16.95
C GLU A 338 4.70 16.07 17.37
N ASP A 339 4.17 15.28 16.46
CA ASP A 339 3.22 14.16 16.72
C ASP A 339 1.95 14.51 17.56
N SER A 340 1.90 15.70 18.16
CA SER A 340 0.85 16.12 19.12
C SER A 340 -0.40 16.69 18.45
N ALA A 341 -0.27 17.18 17.22
CA ALA A 341 -1.36 17.79 16.46
C ALA A 341 -1.43 17.23 15.04
N LEU A 342 -2.64 17.17 14.49
CA LEU A 342 -2.81 16.93 13.05
C LEU A 342 -2.98 18.26 12.34
N GLU A 343 -2.16 18.48 11.33
CA GLU A 343 -2.24 19.63 10.45
C GLU A 343 -3.26 19.42 9.33
N LEU A 344 -3.47 20.43 8.54
CA LEU A 344 -4.16 20.28 7.27
C LEU A 344 -3.38 19.31 6.38
N ASN A 345 -4.09 18.43 5.68
CA ASN A 345 -3.44 17.48 4.77
C ASN A 345 -2.54 18.21 3.78
N TYR A 346 -1.30 17.78 3.63
CA TYR A 346 -0.32 18.40 2.74
C TYR A 346 -0.83 18.57 1.31
N TYR A 347 -1.66 17.65 0.84
CA TYR A 347 -2.29 17.69 -0.48
C TYR A 347 -3.71 18.29 -0.47
N CYS A 348 -4.11 19.01 0.58
CA CYS A 348 -5.47 19.54 0.70
C CYS A 348 -5.88 20.38 -0.51
N GLN A 349 -5.01 21.29 -0.95
CA GLN A 349 -5.27 22.14 -2.14
C GLN A 349 -5.40 21.29 -3.40
N SER A 350 -4.57 20.27 -3.57
CA SER A 350 -4.64 19.36 -4.72
C SER A 350 -5.98 18.63 -4.78
N TYR A 351 -6.47 18.15 -3.64
CA TYR A 351 -7.77 17.49 -3.58
C TYR A 351 -8.93 18.45 -3.86
N LYS A 352 -8.91 19.66 -3.30
CA LYS A 352 -9.94 20.68 -3.56
C LYS A 352 -10.05 20.98 -5.06
N GLU A 353 -8.92 21.28 -5.70
CA GLU A 353 -8.87 21.60 -7.13
C GLU A 353 -9.23 20.40 -8.02
N PHE A 354 -8.79 19.20 -7.64
CA PHE A 354 -9.13 17.99 -8.37
C PHE A 354 -10.63 17.66 -8.27
N PHE A 355 -11.23 17.75 -7.09
CA PHE A 355 -12.67 17.49 -6.95
C PHE A 355 -13.52 18.51 -7.68
N GLU A 356 -13.15 19.79 -7.64
CA GLU A 356 -13.84 20.81 -8.43
C GLU A 356 -13.83 20.48 -9.92
N TYR A 357 -12.71 19.99 -10.42
CA TYR A 357 -12.51 19.63 -11.81
C TYR A 357 -13.21 18.32 -12.22
N ALA A 358 -13.12 17.30 -11.38
CA ALA A 358 -13.49 15.93 -11.76
C ALA A 358 -14.91 15.52 -11.32
N PHE A 359 -15.47 16.15 -10.29
CA PHE A 359 -16.69 15.69 -9.63
C PHE A 359 -17.90 15.54 -10.56
N PRO A 360 -18.23 16.49 -11.47
CA PRO A 360 -19.36 16.30 -12.39
C PRO A 360 -19.22 15.04 -13.26
N ARG A 361 -18.01 14.76 -13.72
CA ARG A 361 -17.69 13.58 -14.54
C ARG A 361 -17.69 12.29 -13.72
N LEU A 362 -17.22 12.32 -12.47
CA LEU A 362 -17.33 11.19 -11.53
C LEU A 362 -18.79 10.81 -11.26
N ILE A 363 -19.66 11.80 -11.11
CA ILE A 363 -21.11 11.55 -10.99
C ILE A 363 -21.67 10.88 -12.25
N ASN A 364 -21.25 11.30 -13.45
CA ASN A 364 -21.69 10.64 -14.70
C ASN A 364 -21.23 9.17 -14.73
N VAL A 365 -19.96 8.89 -14.41
CA VAL A 365 -19.45 7.52 -14.31
C VAL A 365 -20.24 6.70 -13.30
N SER A 366 -20.50 7.25 -12.11
CA SER A 366 -21.22 6.53 -11.04
C SER A 366 -22.65 6.12 -11.43
N LYS A 367 -23.30 6.88 -12.33
CA LYS A 367 -24.62 6.53 -12.86
C LYS A 367 -24.57 5.39 -13.89
N THR A 368 -23.46 5.23 -14.58
CA THR A 368 -23.28 4.22 -15.64
C THR A 368 -22.88 2.83 -15.07
N ILE A 369 -22.27 2.79 -13.88
CA ILE A 369 -21.81 1.55 -13.25
C ILE A 369 -22.79 1.00 -12.19
N LYS A 370 -23.92 1.66 -11.99
CA LYS A 370 -25.05 1.12 -11.20
C LYS A 370 -25.74 0.04 -12.03
#